data_673542087b9378c6ba5c0c9d6284f1d4
#
_entry.id   673542087b9378c6ba5c0c9d6284f1d4
#
_cell.length_a   1.000
_cell.length_b   1.000
_cell.length_c   1.000
_cell.angle_alpha   90.00
_cell.angle_beta   90.00
_cell.angle_gamma   90.00
#
_symmetry.space_group_name_H-M   'P 1'
#
loop_
_entity.id
_entity.type
_entity.pdbx_description
1 polymer ?
#
loop_
_entity_poly.entity_id
_entity_poly.type
_entity_poly.pdbx_seq_one_letter_code
_entity_poly.pdbx_strand_id
1 'polypeptide(L)'
;MVEVKKFGASWCGPCRALAPILSEIKSQFKNVSFTEYDVDNEFEEATKYGIRSVPTVVVIKDGVEVDRVIGLSNKAKYSGILNEHLEN
;
A
#
# COMPACT_ATOMS: atom_id res chain seq x y z
N MET A 1 -6.74 0.73 14.27
CA MET A 1 -5.37 0.60 13.72
C MET A 1 -5.42 0.69 12.20
N VAL A 2 -4.48 1.45 11.63
CA VAL A 2 -4.39 1.60 10.18
C VAL A 2 -3.23 0.76 9.66
N GLU A 3 -3.47 0.02 8.58
CA GLU A 3 -2.49 -0.83 7.93
C GLU A 3 -2.39 -0.46 6.46
N VAL A 4 -1.19 -0.55 5.92
CA VAL A 4 -0.94 -0.36 4.49
C VAL A 4 -0.35 -1.65 3.96
N LYS A 5 -0.97 -2.20 2.91
CA LYS A 5 -0.48 -3.39 2.22
C LYS A 5 -0.12 -3.01 0.80
N LYS A 6 1.16 -3.14 0.46
CA LYS A 6 1.64 -2.88 -0.90
C LYS A 6 1.79 -4.20 -1.64
N PHE A 7 1.14 -4.30 -2.77
CA PHE A 7 1.25 -5.46 -3.66
C PHE A 7 2.12 -5.11 -4.85
N GLY A 8 3.16 -5.88 -5.08
CA GLY A 8 4.11 -5.63 -6.15
C GLY A 8 4.70 -6.90 -6.71
N ALA A 9 5.68 -6.75 -7.59
CA ALA A 9 6.39 -7.88 -8.18
C ALA A 9 7.81 -7.46 -8.52
N SER A 10 8.73 -8.42 -8.51
CA SER A 10 10.15 -8.13 -8.77
C SER A 10 10.41 -7.59 -10.18
N TRP A 11 9.57 -7.98 -11.16
CA TRP A 11 9.69 -7.56 -12.55
C TRP A 11 9.04 -6.19 -12.83
N CYS A 12 8.41 -5.60 -11.85
CA CYS A 12 7.58 -4.39 -12.03
C CYS A 12 8.41 -3.12 -11.83
N GLY A 13 8.64 -2.37 -12.91
CA GLY A 13 9.36 -1.08 -12.85
C GLY A 13 8.69 -0.04 -11.96
N PRO A 14 7.37 0.22 -12.15
CA PRO A 14 6.65 1.18 -11.29
C PRO A 14 6.68 0.79 -9.81
N CYS A 15 6.70 -0.51 -9.49
CA CYS A 15 6.82 -0.96 -8.11
C CYS A 15 8.15 -0.51 -7.50
N ARG A 16 9.23 -0.58 -8.27
CA ARG A 16 10.54 -0.12 -7.82
C ARG A 16 10.56 1.40 -7.61
N ALA A 17 9.88 2.14 -8.47
CA ALA A 17 9.78 3.59 -8.34
C ALA A 17 8.96 3.98 -7.09
N LEU A 18 7.98 3.16 -6.73
CA LEU A 18 7.14 3.41 -5.55
C LEU A 18 7.89 3.13 -4.24
N ALA A 19 8.85 2.22 -4.24
CA ALA A 19 9.53 1.81 -3.01
C ALA A 19 10.11 2.97 -2.20
N PRO A 20 10.88 3.92 -2.77
CA PRO A 20 11.39 5.04 -1.98
C PRO A 20 10.29 5.98 -1.49
N ILE A 21 9.20 6.12 -2.24
CA ILE A 21 8.07 6.95 -1.85
C ILE A 21 7.41 6.37 -0.60
N LEU A 22 7.13 5.08 -0.60
CA LEU A 22 6.52 4.41 0.56
C LEU A 22 7.48 4.31 1.74
N SER A 23 8.78 4.19 1.50
CA SER A 23 9.78 4.20 2.56
C SER A 23 9.73 5.53 3.32
N GLU A 24 9.60 6.64 2.61
CA GLU A 24 9.48 7.95 3.22
C GLU A 24 8.17 8.10 3.99
N ILE A 25 7.06 7.63 3.40
CA ILE A 25 5.76 7.62 4.07
C ILE A 25 5.84 6.81 5.37
N LYS A 26 6.44 5.62 5.31
CA LYS A 26 6.59 4.76 6.48
C LYS A 26 7.35 5.47 7.60
N SER A 27 8.37 6.25 7.27
CA SER A 27 9.15 6.98 8.28
C SER A 27 8.33 8.09 8.95
N GLN A 28 7.33 8.62 8.26
CA GLN A 28 6.49 9.71 8.77
C GLN A 28 5.26 9.21 9.55
N PHE A 29 4.78 8.01 9.24
CA PHE A 29 3.57 7.45 9.85
C PHE A 29 3.94 6.22 10.68
N LYS A 30 4.62 6.45 11.80
CA LYS A 30 5.19 5.38 12.63
C LYS A 30 4.15 4.53 13.34
N ASN A 31 2.93 5.04 13.48
CA ASN A 31 1.82 4.30 14.08
C ASN A 31 0.99 3.51 13.08
N VAL A 32 1.42 3.47 11.81
CA VAL A 32 0.78 2.71 10.74
C VAL A 32 1.63 1.48 10.43
N SER A 33 0.99 0.33 10.29
CA SER A 33 1.67 -0.91 9.93
C SER A 33 1.82 -0.99 8.41
N PHE A 34 3.01 -1.28 7.92
CA PHE A 34 3.31 -1.42 6.48
C PHE A 34 3.78 -2.83 6.19
N THR A 35 3.15 -3.49 5.24
CA THR A 35 3.53 -4.83 4.80
C THR A 35 3.62 -4.86 3.28
N GLU A 36 4.63 -5.54 2.76
CA GLU A 36 4.79 -5.70 1.32
C GLU A 36 4.53 -7.15 0.93
N TYR A 37 3.86 -7.33 -0.18
CA TYR A 37 3.54 -8.65 -0.74
C TYR A 37 4.03 -8.74 -2.18
N ASP A 38 4.71 -9.84 -2.49
CA ASP A 38 5.08 -10.18 -3.85
C ASP A 38 3.96 -11.07 -4.40
N VAL A 39 3.22 -10.58 -5.40
CA VAL A 39 2.04 -11.29 -5.90
C VAL A 39 2.38 -12.65 -6.52
N ASP A 40 3.63 -12.84 -6.97
CA ASP A 40 4.04 -14.12 -7.55
C ASP A 40 4.29 -15.19 -6.48
N ASN A 41 4.69 -14.77 -5.27
CA ASN A 41 4.97 -15.70 -4.16
C ASN A 41 3.83 -15.77 -3.15
N GLU A 42 3.06 -14.70 -3.04
CA GLU A 42 2.03 -14.56 -2.02
C GLU A 42 0.68 -14.29 -2.67
N PHE A 43 0.34 -15.09 -3.67
CA PHE A 43 -0.85 -14.84 -4.47
C PHE A 43 -2.16 -15.01 -3.68
N GLU A 44 -2.14 -15.74 -2.58
CA GLU A 44 -3.34 -15.89 -1.74
C GLU A 44 -3.79 -14.55 -1.18
N GLU A 45 -2.84 -13.77 -0.67
CA GLU A 45 -3.15 -12.43 -0.14
C GLU A 45 -3.60 -11.51 -1.27
N ALA A 46 -2.95 -11.58 -2.43
CA ALA A 46 -3.34 -10.81 -3.60
C ALA A 46 -4.76 -11.15 -4.05
N THR A 47 -5.11 -12.43 -4.04
CA THR A 47 -6.45 -12.90 -4.40
C THR A 47 -7.49 -12.41 -3.41
N LYS A 48 -7.17 -12.43 -2.12
CA LYS A 48 -8.05 -11.97 -1.07
C LYS A 48 -8.50 -10.53 -1.29
N TYR A 49 -7.60 -9.68 -1.77
CA TYR A 49 -7.90 -8.27 -2.03
C TYR A 49 -8.26 -7.99 -3.49
N GLY A 50 -8.34 -9.03 -4.32
CA GLY A 50 -8.70 -8.86 -5.72
C GLY A 50 -7.71 -8.03 -6.51
N ILE A 51 -6.41 -8.21 -6.24
CA ILE A 51 -5.36 -7.45 -6.92
C ILE A 51 -5.24 -7.90 -8.37
N ARG A 52 -5.38 -6.96 -9.30
CA ARG A 52 -5.33 -7.24 -10.74
C ARG A 52 -4.11 -6.65 -11.43
N SER A 53 -3.48 -5.68 -10.81
CA SER A 53 -2.31 -5.02 -11.39
C SER A 53 -1.38 -4.59 -10.27
N VAL A 54 -0.12 -4.36 -10.61
CA VAL A 54 0.89 -3.91 -9.64
C VAL A 54 1.54 -2.62 -10.15
N PRO A 55 1.90 -1.70 -9.25
CA PRO A 55 1.67 -1.78 -7.82
C PRO A 55 0.22 -1.44 -7.45
N THR A 56 -0.26 -2.01 -6.37
CA THR A 56 -1.52 -1.60 -5.75
C THR A 56 -1.26 -1.46 -4.26
N VAL A 57 -1.70 -0.35 -3.69
CA VAL A 57 -1.58 -0.07 -2.26
C VAL A 57 -2.97 -0.09 -1.67
N VAL A 58 -3.19 -0.98 -0.70
CA VAL A 58 -4.47 -1.12 -0.02
C VAL A 58 -4.34 -0.54 1.38
N VAL A 59 -5.27 0.33 1.77
CA VAL A 59 -5.31 0.92 3.09
C VAL A 59 -6.46 0.30 3.88
N ILE A 60 -6.15 -0.20 5.07
CA ILE A 60 -7.07 -0.95 5.90
C ILE A 60 -7.16 -0.27 7.25
N LYS A 61 -8.38 -0.06 7.75
CA LYS A 61 -8.61 0.49 9.08
C LYS A 61 -9.50 -0.45 9.85
N ASP A 62 -8.98 -0.92 10.99
CA ASP A 62 -9.71 -1.83 11.88
C ASP A 62 -10.24 -3.07 11.14
N GLY A 63 -9.40 -3.61 10.25
CA GLY A 63 -9.70 -4.83 9.51
C GLY A 63 -10.50 -4.64 8.24
N VAL A 64 -10.90 -3.40 7.91
CA VAL A 64 -11.72 -3.11 6.73
C VAL A 64 -10.94 -2.27 5.74
N GLU A 65 -10.97 -2.65 4.47
CA GLU A 65 -10.36 -1.84 3.41
C GLU A 65 -11.13 -0.52 3.29
N VAL A 66 -10.43 0.60 3.47
CA VAL A 66 -11.05 1.93 3.42
C VAL A 66 -10.63 2.72 2.19
N ASP A 67 -9.53 2.34 1.54
CA ASP A 67 -9.07 2.99 0.32
C ASP A 67 -8.07 2.10 -0.41
N ARG A 68 -7.83 2.38 -1.68
CA ARG A 68 -6.75 1.73 -2.43
C ARG A 68 -6.26 2.64 -3.54
N VAL A 69 -4.98 2.54 -3.83
CA VAL A 69 -4.35 3.28 -4.93
C VAL A 69 -3.80 2.26 -5.91
N ILE A 70 -4.32 2.30 -7.14
CA ILE A 70 -3.90 1.41 -8.20
C ILE A 70 -2.90 2.15 -9.08
N GLY A 71 -1.72 1.56 -9.25
CA GLY A 71 -0.64 2.18 -10.02
C GLY A 71 0.24 3.09 -9.19
N LEU A 72 1.25 3.66 -9.85
CA LEU A 72 2.19 4.57 -9.22
C LEU A 72 1.53 5.92 -8.96
N SER A 73 1.71 6.46 -7.77
CA SER A 73 1.22 7.79 -7.42
C SER A 73 2.29 8.54 -6.62
N ASN A 74 1.97 9.78 -6.25
CA ASN A 74 2.93 10.61 -5.54
C ASN A 74 2.74 10.53 -4.02
N LYS A 75 3.73 11.04 -3.30
CA LYS A 75 3.76 11.04 -1.85
C LYS A 75 2.53 11.72 -1.23
N ALA A 76 2.10 12.84 -1.81
CA ALA A 76 0.95 13.60 -1.29
C ALA A 76 -0.33 12.78 -1.29
N LYS A 77 -0.51 11.92 -2.30
CA LYS A 77 -1.68 11.05 -2.38
C LYS A 77 -1.74 10.11 -1.19
N TYR A 78 -0.65 9.43 -0.89
CA TYR A 78 -0.60 8.48 0.23
C TYR A 78 -0.71 9.18 1.58
N SER A 79 0.00 10.31 1.75
CA SER A 79 -0.09 11.08 2.98
C SER A 79 -1.50 11.57 3.25
N GLY A 80 -2.19 12.05 2.21
CA GLY A 80 -3.56 12.53 2.33
C GLY A 80 -4.51 11.45 2.79
N ILE A 81 -4.40 10.25 2.21
CA ILE A 81 -5.25 9.12 2.59
C ILE A 81 -5.00 8.73 4.05
N LEU A 82 -3.74 8.61 4.44
CA LEU A 82 -3.40 8.20 5.80
C LEU A 82 -3.84 9.23 6.83
N ASN A 83 -3.64 10.51 6.54
CA ASN A 83 -4.08 11.58 7.44
C ASN A 83 -5.60 11.56 7.62
N GLU A 84 -6.34 11.34 6.53
CA GLU A 84 -7.80 11.27 6.59
C GLU A 84 -8.26 10.16 7.54
N HIS A 85 -7.68 8.97 7.44
CA HIS A 85 -8.12 7.82 8.22
C HIS A 85 -7.56 7.78 9.63
N LEU A 86 -6.44 8.46 9.89
CA LEU A 86 -5.86 8.54 11.22
C LEU A 86 -6.58 9.54 12.13
N GLU A 87 -7.28 10.51 11.54
CA GLU A 87 -8.00 11.52 12.30
C GLU A 87 -9.33 11.02 12.89
N ASN A 88 -9.80 9.90 12.43
CA ASN A 88 -11.11 9.38 12.86
C ASN A 88 -10.99 8.29 13.91
#